data_f3ff22cc52de30667e9ac72ca2e107a5
#
_entry.id   f3ff22cc52de30667e9ac72ca2e107a5
#
_cell.length_a   1.000
_cell.length_b   1.000
_cell.length_c   1.000
_cell.angle_alpha   90.00
_cell.angle_beta   90.00
_cell.angle_gamma   90.00
#
_symmetry.space_group_name_H-M   'P 1'
#
loop_
_entity.id
_entity.type
_entity.pdbx_description
1 polymer ?
#
loop_
_entity_poly.entity_id
_entity_poly.type
_entity_poly.pdbx_seq_one_letter_code
_entity_poly.pdbx_strand_id
1 'polypeptide(L)'
;MSEKNDILVQVDHLKKYIPGKGVHGPGVQAVEDVSLFIRRGETLGLVGESGCGKTTLGRTILQLYTPTSGRIEYGGETIFEGQDPWPAGENGEKQHVKVPKCRQVNMLPYRRKMQIIFQDPSASLDPRMTVGEIIGEALDIHKLCSSKAERTDRIKELLGMVGLNTEHANRYPHEFSGGQQQRVGIARALAVKPEFIVFDEPISALDVSIQSQVVNMLEDMQQELGLTYLFIAHDLSVVRHISNRIGVMYLGSLVELAESYELNKNPLHPYTKTLLSAVPVPDPEVSRQRQRIVLEGDIPSPMHPPKGCRFHTRCPYATDKCKEAVPEFKEHAPGHWAACHLLG
;
A
#
# COMPACT_ATOMS: atom_id res chain seq x y z
N MET A 1 19.47 19.83 7.97
CA MET A 1 18.97 19.05 9.15
C MET A 1 17.43 18.93 9.20
N SER A 2 16.66 19.50 8.24
CA SER A 2 15.19 19.49 8.27
C SER A 2 14.53 18.27 7.58
N GLU A 3 15.11 17.66 6.59
CA GLU A 3 14.45 16.61 5.78
C GLU A 3 14.21 15.28 6.51
N LYS A 4 15.09 14.87 7.43
CA LYS A 4 14.89 13.64 8.20
C LYS A 4 13.74 13.69 9.20
N ASN A 5 13.34 14.88 9.67
CA ASN A 5 12.23 15.05 10.63
C ASN A 5 10.84 14.96 9.95
N ASP A 6 10.79 14.99 8.63
CA ASP A 6 9.55 14.97 7.85
C ASP A 6 9.10 13.55 7.46
N ILE A 7 10.00 12.56 7.56
CA ILE A 7 9.67 11.17 7.23
C ILE A 7 8.92 10.52 8.38
N LEU A 8 7.69 10.05 8.10
CA LEU A 8 6.89 9.30 9.07
C LEU A 8 7.17 7.79 9.02
N VAL A 9 7.24 7.22 7.83
CA VAL A 9 7.53 5.80 7.62
C VAL A 9 8.76 5.67 6.73
N GLN A 10 9.75 4.92 7.19
CA GLN A 10 10.95 4.53 6.43
C GLN A 10 10.99 3.01 6.33
N VAL A 11 11.23 2.52 5.13
CA VAL A 11 11.34 1.09 4.83
C VAL A 11 12.64 0.88 4.05
N ASP A 12 13.52 0.01 4.57
CA ASP A 12 14.81 -0.27 3.97
C ASP A 12 14.95 -1.78 3.72
N HIS A 13 15.18 -2.15 2.45
CA HIS A 13 15.43 -3.51 2.01
C HIS A 13 14.44 -4.54 2.54
N LEU A 14 13.15 -4.16 2.60
CA LEU A 14 12.09 -4.97 3.18
C LEU A 14 11.80 -6.19 2.32
N LYS A 15 11.78 -7.37 2.96
CA LYS A 15 11.38 -8.63 2.33
C LYS A 15 10.27 -9.28 3.12
N LYS A 16 9.30 -9.83 2.39
CA LYS A 16 8.27 -10.71 2.96
C LYS A 16 8.10 -11.91 2.07
N TYR A 17 8.49 -13.06 2.61
CA TYR A 17 8.30 -14.36 2.00
C TYR A 17 7.24 -15.14 2.76
N ILE A 18 6.40 -15.87 2.01
CA ILE A 18 5.33 -16.69 2.58
C ILE A 18 5.72 -18.15 2.33
N PRO A 19 6.08 -18.91 3.37
CA PRO A 19 6.49 -20.30 3.23
C PRO A 19 5.40 -21.14 2.58
N GLY A 20 5.74 -21.96 1.59
CA GLY A 20 4.85 -22.98 1.05
C GLY A 20 4.86 -24.24 1.92
N LYS A 21 3.72 -24.91 2.11
CA LYS A 21 3.68 -26.21 2.77
C LYS A 21 4.49 -27.23 1.99
N GLY A 22 5.52 -27.82 2.61
CA GLY A 22 6.36 -28.87 1.96
C GLY A 22 7.34 -28.34 0.91
N VAL A 23 7.51 -27.03 0.76
CA VAL A 23 8.47 -26.41 -0.17
C VAL A 23 9.79 -26.13 0.53
N HIS A 24 10.88 -26.70 0.03
CA HIS A 24 12.24 -26.32 0.43
C HIS A 24 12.61 -25.01 -0.30
N GLY A 25 12.70 -23.89 0.42
CA GLY A 25 13.02 -22.59 -0.17
C GLY A 25 12.28 -21.42 0.49
N PRO A 26 12.46 -20.21 -0.03
CA PRO A 26 11.83 -19.00 0.53
C PRO A 26 10.30 -18.99 0.37
N GLY A 27 9.74 -19.83 -0.50
CA GLY A 27 8.32 -19.83 -0.81
C GLY A 27 7.92 -18.68 -1.74
N VAL A 28 6.72 -18.12 -1.54
CA VAL A 28 6.22 -16.98 -2.31
C VAL A 28 6.96 -15.71 -1.90
N GLN A 29 7.72 -15.12 -2.82
CA GLN A 29 8.46 -13.86 -2.62
C GLN A 29 7.52 -12.67 -2.84
N ALA A 30 6.59 -12.47 -1.92
CA ALA A 30 5.52 -11.48 -2.05
C ALA A 30 6.00 -10.02 -1.97
N VAL A 31 7.08 -9.77 -1.22
CA VAL A 31 7.82 -8.50 -1.19
C VAL A 31 9.30 -8.84 -1.25
N GLU A 32 10.02 -8.22 -2.18
CA GLU A 32 11.42 -8.46 -2.43
C GLU A 32 12.19 -7.17 -2.54
N ASP A 33 13.02 -6.91 -1.54
CA ASP A 33 13.99 -5.82 -1.51
C ASP A 33 13.38 -4.43 -1.78
N VAL A 34 12.27 -4.13 -1.08
CA VAL A 34 11.58 -2.87 -1.25
C VAL A 34 12.13 -1.83 -0.28
N SER A 35 12.60 -0.71 -0.84
CA SER A 35 13.00 0.48 -0.08
C SER A 35 12.16 1.68 -0.51
N LEU A 36 11.53 2.35 0.45
CA LEU A 36 10.72 3.54 0.24
C LEU A 36 10.58 4.35 1.53
N PHE A 37 10.13 5.58 1.41
CA PHE A 37 9.74 6.40 2.55
C PHE A 37 8.43 7.14 2.28
N ILE A 38 7.72 7.51 3.36
CA ILE A 38 6.48 8.28 3.31
C ILE A 38 6.63 9.47 4.25
N ARG A 39 6.41 10.68 3.72
CA ARG A 39 6.50 11.91 4.50
C ARG A 39 5.21 12.14 5.30
N ARG A 40 5.29 12.92 6.36
CA ARG A 40 4.11 13.35 7.11
C ARG A 40 3.17 14.16 6.23
N GLY A 41 1.87 13.89 6.32
CA GLY A 41 0.85 14.54 5.51
C GLY A 41 0.85 14.15 4.02
N GLU A 42 1.71 13.21 3.61
CA GLU A 42 1.80 12.73 2.22
C GLU A 42 0.82 11.57 1.96
N THR A 43 0.28 11.53 0.75
CA THR A 43 -0.30 10.30 0.18
C THR A 43 0.70 9.67 -0.78
N LEU A 44 1.23 8.49 -0.41
CA LEU A 44 1.98 7.64 -1.32
C LEU A 44 1.03 6.63 -1.96
N GLY A 45 0.82 6.76 -3.27
CA GLY A 45 0.07 5.78 -4.06
C GLY A 45 0.93 4.56 -4.38
N LEU A 46 0.32 3.36 -4.36
CA LEU A 46 1.00 2.13 -4.74
C LEU A 46 0.17 1.37 -5.76
N VAL A 47 0.72 1.20 -6.95
CA VAL A 47 0.03 0.59 -8.10
C VAL A 47 0.79 -0.61 -8.66
N GLY A 48 0.10 -1.43 -9.45
CA GLY A 48 0.64 -2.62 -10.12
C GLY A 48 -0.44 -3.68 -10.32
N GLU A 49 -0.14 -4.70 -11.11
CA GLU A 49 -1.06 -5.81 -11.39
C GLU A 49 -1.50 -6.53 -10.10
N SER A 50 -2.68 -7.19 -10.16
CA SER A 50 -3.16 -8.02 -9.04
C SER A 50 -2.14 -9.10 -8.68
N GLY A 51 -1.93 -9.32 -7.38
CA GLY A 51 -0.95 -10.31 -6.90
C GLY A 51 0.52 -9.85 -6.92
N CYS A 52 0.84 -8.61 -7.34
CA CYS A 52 2.24 -8.14 -7.36
C CYS A 52 2.82 -7.80 -5.98
N GLY A 53 2.06 -7.92 -4.88
CA GLY A 53 2.57 -7.78 -3.51
C GLY A 53 2.17 -6.49 -2.76
N LYS A 54 1.37 -5.58 -3.34
CA LYS A 54 0.96 -4.30 -2.73
C LYS A 54 0.31 -4.46 -1.35
N THR A 55 -0.76 -5.23 -1.27
CA THR A 55 -1.45 -5.57 -0.02
C THR A 55 -0.51 -6.18 1.00
N THR A 56 0.38 -7.09 0.55
CA THR A 56 1.37 -7.72 1.43
C THR A 56 2.36 -6.70 1.96
N LEU A 57 2.82 -5.75 1.13
CA LEU A 57 3.72 -4.67 1.57
C LEU A 57 3.04 -3.80 2.63
N GLY A 58 1.82 -3.30 2.38
CA GLY A 58 1.07 -2.48 3.34
C GLY A 58 0.87 -3.19 4.68
N ARG A 59 0.43 -4.46 4.65
CA ARG A 59 0.24 -5.27 5.87
C ARG A 59 1.56 -5.59 6.57
N THR A 60 2.67 -5.69 5.85
CA THR A 60 3.99 -5.92 6.42
C THR A 60 4.54 -4.66 7.08
N ILE A 61 4.34 -3.47 6.50
CA ILE A 61 4.69 -2.18 7.11
C ILE A 61 3.97 -2.01 8.46
N LEU A 62 2.68 -2.35 8.51
CA LEU A 62 1.89 -2.34 9.74
C LEU A 62 2.23 -3.50 10.70
N GLN A 63 3.14 -4.40 10.35
CA GLN A 63 3.44 -5.62 11.10
C GLN A 63 2.21 -6.47 11.45
N LEU A 64 1.21 -6.50 10.55
CA LEU A 64 0.17 -7.54 10.53
C LEU A 64 0.73 -8.84 10.00
N TYR A 65 1.70 -8.75 9.10
CA TYR A 65 2.58 -9.84 8.70
C TYR A 65 3.99 -9.54 9.20
N THR A 66 4.58 -10.46 9.94
CA THR A 66 5.98 -10.33 10.35
C THR A 66 6.87 -10.29 9.10
N PRO A 67 7.71 -9.26 8.91
CA PRO A 67 8.66 -9.22 7.80
C PRO A 67 9.63 -10.41 7.85
N THR A 68 10.15 -10.81 6.70
CA THR A 68 11.22 -11.81 6.62
C THR A 68 12.57 -11.18 6.96
N SER A 69 12.86 -10.00 6.42
CA SER A 69 14.07 -9.23 6.68
C SER A 69 13.88 -7.77 6.31
N GLY A 70 14.93 -6.95 6.54
CA GLY A 70 14.93 -5.53 6.27
C GLY A 70 14.68 -4.72 7.55
N ARG A 71 14.37 -3.43 7.36
CA ARG A 71 14.14 -2.50 8.46
C ARG A 71 12.88 -1.67 8.20
N ILE A 72 12.13 -1.39 9.26
CA ILE A 72 10.99 -0.48 9.26
C ILE A 72 11.16 0.50 10.41
N GLU A 73 11.11 1.78 10.10
CA GLU A 73 11.07 2.86 11.07
C GLU A 73 9.73 3.60 11.00
N TYR A 74 9.25 4.05 12.14
CA TYR A 74 8.06 4.88 12.28
C TYR A 74 8.38 6.08 13.18
N GLY A 75 8.27 7.29 12.64
CA GLY A 75 8.59 8.53 13.35
C GLY A 75 10.04 8.58 13.87
N GLY A 76 10.99 7.96 13.16
CA GLY A 76 12.40 7.87 13.53
C GLY A 76 12.74 6.74 14.50
N GLU A 77 11.76 5.94 14.94
CA GLU A 77 11.96 4.78 15.81
C GLU A 77 11.94 3.48 14.98
N THR A 78 12.96 2.62 15.14
CA THR A 78 12.99 1.30 14.50
C THR A 78 11.98 0.38 15.16
N ILE A 79 10.92 0.01 14.42
CA ILE A 79 9.87 -0.90 14.88
C ILE A 79 10.10 -2.35 14.46
N PHE A 80 10.91 -2.58 13.43
CA PHE A 80 11.37 -3.90 13.00
C PHE A 80 12.77 -3.80 12.40
N GLU A 81 13.59 -4.81 12.69
CA GLU A 81 14.89 -5.00 12.04
C GLU A 81 15.24 -6.50 12.02
N GLY A 82 15.60 -7.01 10.84
CA GLY A 82 15.95 -8.42 10.66
C GLY A 82 16.87 -8.64 9.47
N GLN A 83 17.79 -9.61 9.63
CA GLN A 83 18.69 -10.04 8.56
C GLN A 83 17.98 -11.02 7.61
N ASP A 84 18.42 -11.05 6.36
CA ASP A 84 17.85 -11.95 5.35
C ASP A 84 18.26 -13.41 5.60
N PRO A 85 17.32 -14.31 5.88
CA PRO A 85 17.62 -15.73 6.00
C PRO A 85 17.78 -16.44 4.65
N TRP A 86 17.53 -15.76 3.54
CA TRP A 86 17.59 -16.26 2.17
C TRP A 86 18.41 -15.32 1.26
N PRO A 87 19.68 -15.01 1.58
CA PRO A 87 20.50 -14.17 0.72
C PRO A 87 20.71 -14.86 -0.64
N ALA A 88 20.84 -14.05 -1.69
CA ALA A 88 21.25 -14.56 -2.99
C ALA A 88 22.72 -14.93 -2.95
N GLY A 89 23.08 -16.15 -3.37
CA GLY A 89 24.44 -16.58 -3.62
C GLY A 89 25.00 -16.00 -4.94
N GLU A 90 26.25 -16.31 -5.23
CA GLU A 90 26.97 -15.84 -6.46
C GLU A 90 26.20 -16.17 -7.76
N ASN A 91 25.50 -17.29 -7.80
CA ASN A 91 24.68 -17.72 -8.94
C ASN A 91 23.25 -17.18 -8.91
N GLY A 92 22.91 -16.27 -7.99
CA GLY A 92 21.55 -15.74 -7.81
C GLY A 92 20.56 -16.72 -7.16
N GLU A 93 21.00 -17.91 -6.74
CA GLU A 93 20.18 -18.88 -6.02
C GLU A 93 20.09 -18.50 -4.52
N LYS A 94 18.87 -18.53 -3.97
CA LYS A 94 18.65 -18.22 -2.55
C LYS A 94 18.89 -19.46 -1.71
N GLN A 95 19.84 -19.36 -0.78
CA GLN A 95 20.18 -20.42 0.17
C GLN A 95 19.81 -19.99 1.58
N HIS A 96 19.28 -20.92 2.38
CA HIS A 96 18.93 -20.63 3.76
C HIS A 96 20.19 -20.50 4.62
N VAL A 97 20.32 -19.39 5.32
CA VAL A 97 21.35 -19.15 6.32
C VAL A 97 20.73 -18.91 7.69
N LYS A 98 21.41 -19.34 8.74
CA LYS A 98 20.97 -19.09 10.11
C LYS A 98 21.27 -17.62 10.46
N VAL A 99 20.21 -16.85 10.71
CA VAL A 99 20.32 -15.44 11.10
C VAL A 99 19.89 -15.25 12.56
N PRO A 100 20.32 -14.16 13.22
CA PRO A 100 19.82 -13.77 14.52
C PRO A 100 18.30 -13.57 14.53
N LYS A 101 17.70 -13.69 15.71
CA LYS A 101 16.29 -13.35 15.89
C LYS A 101 16.04 -11.90 15.48
N CYS A 102 14.99 -11.67 14.70
CA CYS A 102 14.55 -10.33 14.33
C CYS A 102 14.24 -9.49 15.59
N ARG A 103 14.66 -8.23 15.58
CA ARG A 103 14.24 -7.25 16.58
C ARG A 103 12.82 -6.79 16.26
N GLN A 104 11.93 -6.95 17.21
CA GLN A 104 10.55 -6.46 17.14
C GLN A 104 10.21 -5.70 18.41
N VAL A 105 9.42 -4.65 18.29
CA VAL A 105 8.90 -3.88 19.41
C VAL A 105 7.49 -4.35 19.77
N ASN A 106 7.01 -3.93 20.97
CA ASN A 106 5.59 -4.07 21.29
C ASN A 106 4.78 -3.15 20.36
N MET A 107 3.96 -3.72 19.51
CA MET A 107 3.15 -2.99 18.53
C MET A 107 1.90 -2.29 19.12
N LEU A 108 1.52 -2.56 20.36
CA LEU A 108 0.29 -2.00 20.93
C LEU A 108 0.22 -0.46 20.88
N PRO A 109 1.28 0.31 21.22
CA PRO A 109 1.27 1.75 21.08
C PRO A 109 1.14 2.23 19.62
N TYR A 110 1.74 1.47 18.69
CA TYR A 110 1.72 1.80 17.26
C TYR A 110 0.37 1.46 16.61
N ARG A 111 -0.38 0.45 17.13
CA ARG A 111 -1.73 0.12 16.65
C ARG A 111 -2.70 1.30 16.74
N ARG A 112 -2.49 2.21 17.67
CA ARG A 112 -3.26 3.45 17.74
C ARG A 112 -2.87 4.45 16.65
N LYS A 113 -1.57 4.53 16.33
CA LYS A 113 -1.01 5.51 15.39
C LYS A 113 -1.14 5.08 13.93
N MET A 114 -1.16 3.77 13.69
CA MET A 114 -1.13 3.15 12.36
C MET A 114 -2.38 2.30 12.18
N GLN A 115 -3.22 2.64 11.21
CA GLN A 115 -4.47 1.95 10.94
C GLN A 115 -4.52 1.38 9.53
N ILE A 116 -5.45 0.45 9.28
CA ILE A 116 -5.71 -0.12 7.96
C ILE A 116 -7.20 -0.08 7.64
N ILE A 117 -7.50 0.22 6.39
CA ILE A 117 -8.84 0.09 5.80
C ILE A 117 -8.74 -1.00 4.74
N PHE A 118 -9.54 -2.05 4.91
CA PHE A 118 -9.49 -3.26 4.09
C PHE A 118 -10.30 -3.11 2.80
N GLN A 119 -9.96 -3.93 1.82
CA GLN A 119 -10.57 -4.00 0.50
C GLN A 119 -12.08 -4.33 0.54
N ASP A 120 -12.49 -5.27 1.40
CA ASP A 120 -13.89 -5.68 1.57
C ASP A 120 -14.44 -5.07 2.87
N PRO A 121 -15.27 -4.02 2.77
CA PRO A 121 -15.88 -3.41 3.94
C PRO A 121 -16.82 -4.38 4.68
N SER A 122 -17.57 -5.22 3.95
CA SER A 122 -18.49 -6.18 4.56
C SER A 122 -17.77 -7.23 5.40
N ALA A 123 -16.67 -7.79 4.89
CA ALA A 123 -15.86 -8.76 5.62
C ALA A 123 -15.07 -8.14 6.79
N SER A 124 -14.92 -6.82 6.82
CA SER A 124 -14.15 -6.09 7.85
C SER A 124 -14.99 -5.66 9.06
N LEU A 125 -16.31 -5.74 8.98
CA LEU A 125 -17.26 -5.34 10.03
C LEU A 125 -17.94 -6.58 10.60
N ASP A 126 -18.01 -6.74 11.94
CA ASP A 126 -18.76 -7.84 12.55
C ASP A 126 -20.28 -7.60 12.33
N PRO A 127 -20.97 -8.48 11.60
CA PRO A 127 -22.39 -8.27 11.26
C PRO A 127 -23.33 -8.37 12.48
N ARG A 128 -22.82 -8.84 13.64
CA ARG A 128 -23.59 -8.98 14.87
C ARG A 128 -23.50 -7.73 15.76
N MET A 129 -22.61 -6.82 15.46
CA MET A 129 -22.40 -5.58 16.19
C MET A 129 -23.11 -4.42 15.47
N THR A 130 -23.64 -3.49 16.23
CA THR A 130 -24.12 -2.21 15.66
C THR A 130 -22.94 -1.35 15.21
N VAL A 131 -23.18 -0.40 14.31
CA VAL A 131 -22.16 0.55 13.84
C VAL A 131 -21.53 1.32 15.01
N GLY A 132 -22.33 1.71 16.01
CA GLY A 132 -21.82 2.38 17.21
C GLY A 132 -20.92 1.48 18.06
N GLU A 133 -21.22 0.19 18.14
CA GLU A 133 -20.35 -0.78 18.82
C GLU A 133 -19.03 -0.99 18.04
N ILE A 134 -19.06 -1.14 16.73
CA ILE A 134 -17.89 -1.30 15.87
C ILE A 134 -16.93 -0.11 15.97
N ILE A 135 -17.47 1.13 15.91
CA ILE A 135 -16.64 2.34 16.04
C ILE A 135 -16.16 2.50 17.50
N GLY A 136 -17.03 2.20 18.46
CA GLY A 136 -16.75 2.34 19.87
C GLY A 136 -15.76 1.32 20.42
N GLU A 137 -15.63 0.12 19.81
CA GLU A 137 -14.68 -0.91 20.23
C GLU A 137 -13.24 -0.38 20.30
N ALA A 138 -12.82 0.39 19.29
CA ALA A 138 -11.49 0.99 19.27
C ALA A 138 -11.30 2.03 20.41
N LEU A 139 -12.36 2.79 20.73
CA LEU A 139 -12.35 3.73 21.86
C LEU A 139 -12.20 2.99 23.19
N ASP A 140 -12.90 1.87 23.34
CA ASP A 140 -12.92 1.06 24.57
C ASP A 140 -11.58 0.35 24.80
N ILE A 141 -11.01 -0.30 23.75
CA ILE A 141 -9.71 -0.99 23.81
C ILE A 141 -8.59 -0.04 24.22
N HIS A 142 -8.58 1.17 23.66
CA HIS A 142 -7.55 2.17 23.92
C HIS A 142 -7.90 3.13 25.07
N LYS A 143 -9.05 2.91 25.76
CA LYS A 143 -9.51 3.72 26.91
C LYS A 143 -9.53 5.22 26.61
N LEU A 144 -10.09 5.60 25.47
CA LEU A 144 -10.06 6.97 24.97
C LEU A 144 -11.22 7.84 25.47
N CYS A 145 -12.21 7.25 26.16
CA CYS A 145 -13.35 7.94 26.73
C CYS A 145 -13.44 7.66 28.23
N SER A 146 -13.76 8.69 29.01
CA SER A 146 -13.90 8.61 30.46
C SER A 146 -15.31 8.22 30.90
N SER A 147 -16.31 8.38 30.02
CA SER A 147 -17.72 8.08 30.31
C SER A 147 -18.46 7.54 29.08
N LYS A 148 -19.62 6.90 29.33
CA LYS A 148 -20.51 6.44 28.25
C LYS A 148 -21.05 7.60 27.42
N ALA A 149 -21.30 8.75 28.02
CA ALA A 149 -21.76 9.95 27.33
C ALA A 149 -20.70 10.44 26.34
N GLU A 150 -19.46 10.62 26.78
CA GLU A 150 -18.33 11.02 25.94
C GLU A 150 -18.10 10.03 24.78
N ARG A 151 -18.19 8.72 25.07
CA ARG A 151 -18.12 7.68 24.03
C ARG A 151 -19.20 7.86 22.97
N THR A 152 -20.45 8.09 23.39
CA THR A 152 -21.56 8.26 22.48
C THR A 152 -21.40 9.53 21.62
N ASP A 153 -20.99 10.63 22.23
CA ASP A 153 -20.76 11.90 21.52
C ASP A 153 -19.62 11.77 20.50
N ARG A 154 -18.53 11.07 20.87
CA ARG A 154 -17.42 10.81 19.96
C ARG A 154 -17.83 9.92 18.78
N ILE A 155 -18.67 8.91 18.98
CA ILE A 155 -19.21 8.08 17.88
C ILE A 155 -20.05 8.94 16.93
N LYS A 156 -20.92 9.82 17.44
CA LYS A 156 -21.71 10.73 16.63
C LYS A 156 -20.86 11.69 15.79
N GLU A 157 -19.81 12.24 16.42
CA GLU A 157 -18.83 13.09 15.74
C GLU A 157 -18.17 12.34 14.58
N LEU A 158 -17.68 11.12 14.83
CA LEU A 158 -17.02 10.28 13.81
C LEU A 158 -17.95 9.92 12.66
N LEU A 159 -19.22 9.62 12.94
CA LEU A 159 -20.24 9.40 11.88
C LEU A 159 -20.46 10.67 11.07
N GLY A 160 -20.53 11.83 11.69
CA GLY A 160 -20.64 13.11 11.00
C GLY A 160 -19.45 13.40 10.09
N MET A 161 -18.22 13.13 10.56
CA MET A 161 -16.99 13.32 9.77
C MET A 161 -16.98 12.50 8.46
N VAL A 162 -17.56 11.30 8.48
CA VAL A 162 -17.66 10.46 7.28
C VAL A 162 -18.95 10.66 6.49
N GLY A 163 -19.75 11.70 6.84
CA GLY A 163 -21.00 12.05 6.15
C GLY A 163 -22.13 11.04 6.39
N LEU A 164 -22.14 10.35 7.54
CA LEU A 164 -23.23 9.48 7.96
C LEU A 164 -24.09 10.15 9.04
N ASN A 165 -25.40 9.81 9.05
CA ASN A 165 -26.31 10.28 10.08
C ASN A 165 -25.94 9.66 11.44
N THR A 166 -25.99 10.46 12.51
CA THR A 166 -25.71 10.02 13.88
C THR A 166 -26.65 8.91 14.38
N GLU A 167 -27.90 8.85 13.85
CA GLU A 167 -28.85 7.78 14.15
C GLU A 167 -28.42 6.42 13.63
N HIS A 168 -27.50 6.40 12.66
CA HIS A 168 -26.93 5.17 12.09
C HIS A 168 -26.11 4.37 13.12
N ALA A 169 -25.75 4.97 14.26
CA ALA A 169 -25.03 4.27 15.33
C ALA A 169 -25.75 2.99 15.82
N ASN A 170 -27.08 2.97 15.78
CA ASN A 170 -27.92 1.85 16.26
C ASN A 170 -28.21 0.79 15.17
N ARG A 171 -27.76 1.00 13.94
CA ARG A 171 -28.00 0.07 12.82
C ARG A 171 -26.88 -0.95 12.70
N TYR A 172 -27.19 -2.05 12.03
CA TYR A 172 -26.24 -3.13 11.73
C TYR A 172 -25.60 -2.93 10.35
N PRO A 173 -24.37 -3.45 10.11
CA PRO A 173 -23.68 -3.30 8.82
C PRO A 173 -24.49 -3.72 7.60
N HIS A 174 -25.30 -4.77 7.68
CA HIS A 174 -26.11 -5.27 6.58
C HIS A 174 -27.24 -4.34 6.13
N GLU A 175 -27.55 -3.31 6.92
CA GLU A 175 -28.55 -2.27 6.59
C GLU A 175 -27.96 -1.13 5.74
N PHE A 176 -26.67 -1.19 5.40
CA PHE A 176 -25.91 -0.15 4.69
C PHE A 176 -25.48 -0.61 3.31
N SER A 177 -25.40 0.35 2.37
CA SER A 177 -24.73 0.11 1.08
C SER A 177 -23.22 -0.09 1.28
N GLY A 178 -22.55 -0.72 0.29
CA GLY A 178 -21.09 -0.94 0.35
C GLY A 178 -20.29 0.35 0.61
N GLY A 179 -20.69 1.47 -0.01
CA GLY A 179 -20.05 2.77 0.24
C GLY A 179 -20.28 3.32 1.66
N GLN A 180 -21.47 3.06 2.23
CA GLN A 180 -21.73 3.42 3.63
C GLN A 180 -20.95 2.53 4.61
N GLN A 181 -20.83 1.22 4.33
CA GLN A 181 -20.01 0.31 5.12
C GLN A 181 -18.53 0.72 5.08
N GLN A 182 -18.04 1.16 3.91
CA GLN A 182 -16.67 1.70 3.78
C GLN A 182 -16.47 2.93 4.67
N ARG A 183 -17.43 3.86 4.68
CA ARG A 183 -17.43 5.03 5.56
C ARG A 183 -17.43 4.65 7.05
N VAL A 184 -18.14 3.60 7.45
CA VAL A 184 -18.10 3.04 8.82
C VAL A 184 -16.68 2.51 9.13
N GLY A 185 -16.05 1.79 8.20
CA GLY A 185 -14.67 1.32 8.35
C GLY A 185 -13.67 2.46 8.52
N ILE A 186 -13.86 3.57 7.79
CA ILE A 186 -13.06 4.79 7.92
C ILE A 186 -13.29 5.45 9.29
N ALA A 187 -14.55 5.60 9.72
CA ALA A 187 -14.89 6.15 11.04
C ALA A 187 -14.27 5.33 12.19
N ARG A 188 -14.28 3.99 12.07
CA ARG A 188 -13.61 3.09 13.03
C ARG A 188 -12.10 3.36 13.10
N ALA A 189 -11.44 3.50 11.96
CA ALA A 189 -10.01 3.78 11.92
C ALA A 189 -9.68 5.16 12.52
N LEU A 190 -10.51 6.17 12.29
CA LEU A 190 -10.34 7.53 12.83
C LEU A 190 -10.60 7.62 14.33
N ALA A 191 -11.31 6.65 14.94
CA ALA A 191 -11.67 6.67 16.35
C ALA A 191 -10.45 6.81 17.27
N VAL A 192 -9.33 6.20 16.89
CA VAL A 192 -8.08 6.22 17.66
C VAL A 192 -7.17 7.44 17.36
N LYS A 193 -7.59 8.36 16.49
CA LYS A 193 -6.81 9.52 16.02
C LYS A 193 -5.46 9.06 15.45
N PRO A 194 -5.43 8.30 14.36
CA PRO A 194 -4.19 7.79 13.76
C PRO A 194 -3.37 8.92 13.13
N GLU A 195 -2.08 8.66 12.93
CA GLU A 195 -1.18 9.52 12.14
C GLU A 195 -0.99 8.95 10.73
N PHE A 196 -1.12 7.62 10.58
CA PHE A 196 -0.88 6.89 9.35
C PHE A 196 -1.98 5.88 9.05
N ILE A 197 -2.49 5.87 7.82
CA ILE A 197 -3.52 4.93 7.37
C ILE A 197 -3.08 4.24 6.08
N VAL A 198 -3.13 2.91 6.07
CA VAL A 198 -2.99 2.11 4.86
C VAL A 198 -4.39 1.83 4.30
N PHE A 199 -4.65 2.27 3.10
CA PHE A 199 -5.86 1.94 2.34
C PHE A 199 -5.54 0.77 1.40
N ASP A 200 -6.09 -0.41 1.67
CA ASP A 200 -5.89 -1.62 0.88
C ASP A 200 -7.06 -1.79 -0.09
N GLU A 201 -6.95 -1.22 -1.29
CA GLU A 201 -7.97 -1.18 -2.35
C GLU A 201 -9.36 -0.68 -1.87
N PRO A 202 -9.44 0.48 -1.19
CA PRO A 202 -10.62 0.89 -0.41
C PRO A 202 -11.85 1.20 -1.25
N ILE A 203 -11.72 1.29 -2.56
CA ILE A 203 -12.80 1.72 -3.48
C ILE A 203 -13.10 0.69 -4.56
N SER A 204 -12.38 -0.45 -4.60
CA SER A 204 -12.48 -1.44 -5.69
C SER A 204 -13.87 -2.08 -5.82
N ALA A 205 -14.64 -2.15 -4.74
CA ALA A 205 -15.97 -2.74 -4.69
C ALA A 205 -17.11 -1.69 -4.82
N LEU A 206 -16.78 -0.42 -5.11
CA LEU A 206 -17.75 0.69 -5.13
C LEU A 206 -18.02 1.19 -6.56
N ASP A 207 -19.22 1.70 -6.78
CA ASP A 207 -19.59 2.39 -8.02
C ASP A 207 -18.76 3.66 -8.22
N VAL A 208 -18.48 4.04 -9.47
CA VAL A 208 -17.61 5.17 -9.84
C VAL A 208 -18.01 6.49 -9.15
N SER A 209 -19.33 6.77 -9.04
CA SER A 209 -19.80 7.97 -8.37
C SER A 209 -19.53 7.97 -6.86
N ILE A 210 -19.63 6.81 -6.23
CA ILE A 210 -19.31 6.63 -4.81
C ILE A 210 -17.80 6.66 -4.57
N GLN A 211 -17.00 6.08 -5.49
CA GLN A 211 -15.53 6.16 -5.43
C GLN A 211 -15.08 7.62 -5.33
N SER A 212 -15.55 8.50 -6.21
CA SER A 212 -15.19 9.92 -6.20
C SER A 212 -15.55 10.62 -4.90
N GLN A 213 -16.74 10.31 -4.33
CA GLN A 213 -17.14 10.87 -3.03
C GLN A 213 -16.24 10.42 -1.88
N VAL A 214 -15.83 9.14 -1.88
CA VAL A 214 -14.92 8.62 -0.85
C VAL A 214 -13.53 9.25 -1.00
N VAL A 215 -13.01 9.38 -2.22
CA VAL A 215 -11.69 9.99 -2.48
C VAL A 215 -11.67 11.44 -2.02
N ASN A 216 -12.65 12.26 -2.40
CA ASN A 216 -12.73 13.66 -1.96
C ASN A 216 -12.80 13.76 -0.42
N MET A 217 -13.61 12.92 0.22
CA MET A 217 -13.69 12.86 1.68
C MET A 217 -12.32 12.52 2.32
N LEU A 218 -11.53 11.61 1.70
CA LEU A 218 -10.19 11.27 2.21
C LEU A 218 -9.21 12.42 2.05
N GLU A 219 -9.30 13.20 0.95
CA GLU A 219 -8.48 14.40 0.74
C GLU A 219 -8.82 15.49 1.76
N ASP A 220 -10.11 15.75 2.00
CA ASP A 220 -10.57 16.70 3.02
C ASP A 220 -10.04 16.30 4.41
N MET A 221 -10.19 15.04 4.79
CA MET A 221 -9.68 14.51 6.06
C MET A 221 -8.15 14.60 6.18
N GLN A 222 -7.43 14.36 5.08
CA GLN A 222 -5.97 14.50 5.07
C GLN A 222 -5.56 15.94 5.39
N GLN A 223 -6.21 16.91 4.75
CA GLN A 223 -5.93 18.33 4.95
C GLN A 223 -6.31 18.81 6.36
N GLU A 224 -7.50 18.42 6.85
CA GLU A 224 -8.01 18.86 8.14
C GLU A 224 -7.28 18.21 9.32
N LEU A 225 -6.92 16.95 9.22
CA LEU A 225 -6.35 16.16 10.32
C LEU A 225 -4.85 15.93 10.20
N GLY A 226 -4.21 16.35 9.10
CA GLY A 226 -2.79 16.12 8.85
C GLY A 226 -2.42 14.65 8.68
N LEU A 227 -3.33 13.82 8.15
CA LEU A 227 -3.15 12.38 8.01
C LEU A 227 -2.13 12.03 6.92
N THR A 228 -1.42 10.93 7.13
CA THR A 228 -0.48 10.37 6.15
C THR A 228 -1.06 9.07 5.60
N TYR A 229 -0.97 8.87 4.29
CA TYR A 229 -1.61 7.73 3.63
C TYR A 229 -0.63 6.88 2.82
N LEU A 230 -0.81 5.56 2.88
CA LEU A 230 -0.38 4.62 1.84
C LEU A 230 -1.65 4.14 1.12
N PHE A 231 -1.85 4.60 -0.12
CA PHE A 231 -3.05 4.31 -0.89
C PHE A 231 -2.77 3.25 -1.95
N ILE A 232 -3.24 2.02 -1.71
CA ILE A 232 -3.08 0.88 -2.60
C ILE A 232 -4.30 0.78 -3.49
N ALA A 233 -4.13 0.81 -4.81
CA ALA A 233 -5.18 0.53 -5.76
C ALA A 233 -4.62 -0.07 -7.05
N HIS A 234 -5.50 -0.65 -7.86
CA HIS A 234 -5.20 -1.11 -9.20
C HIS A 234 -5.54 -0.07 -10.27
N ASP A 235 -6.43 0.88 -9.96
CA ASP A 235 -6.81 1.97 -10.87
C ASP A 235 -5.85 3.17 -10.71
N LEU A 236 -5.02 3.35 -11.73
CA LEU A 236 -4.02 4.40 -11.78
C LEU A 236 -4.66 5.80 -11.86
N SER A 237 -5.89 5.92 -12.39
CA SER A 237 -6.61 7.20 -12.51
C SER A 237 -6.92 7.79 -11.15
N VAL A 238 -7.42 6.95 -10.24
CA VAL A 238 -7.73 7.36 -8.86
C VAL A 238 -6.46 7.65 -8.08
N VAL A 239 -5.45 6.75 -8.19
CA VAL A 239 -4.17 6.96 -7.49
C VAL A 239 -3.49 8.25 -7.94
N ARG A 240 -3.53 8.57 -9.23
CA ARG A 240 -3.01 9.83 -9.77
C ARG A 240 -3.67 11.06 -9.14
N HIS A 241 -4.96 10.98 -8.84
CA HIS A 241 -5.73 12.09 -8.28
C HIS A 241 -5.33 12.36 -6.81
N ILE A 242 -5.35 11.32 -5.98
CA ILE A 242 -5.17 11.46 -4.53
C ILE A 242 -3.69 11.49 -4.09
N SER A 243 -2.75 11.02 -4.93
CA SER A 243 -1.38 10.77 -4.48
C SER A 243 -0.41 11.88 -4.84
N ASN A 244 0.47 12.24 -3.89
CA ASN A 244 1.61 13.13 -4.12
C ASN A 244 2.71 12.41 -4.92
N ARG A 245 3.06 11.18 -4.51
CA ARG A 245 3.99 10.31 -5.21
C ARG A 245 3.35 8.96 -5.48
N ILE A 246 3.82 8.28 -6.52
CA ILE A 246 3.33 6.96 -6.92
C ILE A 246 4.49 5.99 -7.01
N GLY A 247 4.38 4.86 -6.31
CA GLY A 247 5.24 3.70 -6.44
C GLY A 247 4.58 2.64 -7.32
N VAL A 248 5.33 2.08 -8.25
CA VAL A 248 4.90 1.02 -9.15
C VAL A 248 5.54 -0.30 -8.74
N MET A 249 4.73 -1.29 -8.41
CA MET A 249 5.20 -2.62 -8.02
C MET A 249 4.97 -3.65 -9.12
N TYR A 250 5.97 -4.48 -9.35
CA TYR A 250 5.88 -5.65 -10.21
C TYR A 250 6.51 -6.87 -9.52
N LEU A 251 5.76 -7.96 -9.44
CA LEU A 251 6.19 -9.26 -8.91
C LEU A 251 7.02 -9.16 -7.61
N GLY A 252 6.50 -8.39 -6.63
CA GLY A 252 7.11 -8.21 -5.30
C GLY A 252 8.15 -7.10 -5.19
N SER A 253 8.60 -6.51 -6.28
CA SER A 253 9.62 -5.46 -6.28
C SER A 253 9.07 -4.10 -6.68
N LEU A 254 9.63 -3.03 -6.12
CA LEU A 254 9.36 -1.66 -6.55
C LEU A 254 10.20 -1.39 -7.81
N VAL A 255 9.55 -1.05 -8.91
CA VAL A 255 10.22 -0.86 -10.21
C VAL A 255 10.36 0.61 -10.58
N GLU A 256 9.47 1.47 -10.07
CA GLU A 256 9.54 2.92 -10.29
C GLU A 256 8.86 3.65 -9.12
N LEU A 257 9.36 4.84 -8.76
CA LEU A 257 8.80 5.73 -7.75
C LEU A 257 9.09 7.17 -8.15
N ALA A 258 8.04 7.96 -8.29
CA ALA A 258 8.20 9.38 -8.61
C ALA A 258 7.03 10.21 -8.09
N GLU A 259 7.13 11.53 -8.21
CA GLU A 259 6.00 12.44 -8.06
C GLU A 259 4.89 12.06 -9.04
N SER A 260 3.63 12.15 -8.62
CA SER A 260 2.46 11.69 -9.39
C SER A 260 2.42 12.31 -10.79
N TYR A 261 2.64 13.62 -10.91
CA TYR A 261 2.65 14.29 -12.21
C TYR A 261 3.80 13.83 -13.09
N GLU A 262 5.02 13.74 -12.54
CA GLU A 262 6.23 13.34 -13.26
C GLU A 262 6.13 11.90 -13.76
N LEU A 263 5.70 10.98 -12.93
CA LEU A 263 5.51 9.57 -13.32
C LEU A 263 4.54 9.41 -14.49
N ASN A 264 3.47 10.23 -14.51
CA ASN A 264 2.48 10.18 -15.58
C ASN A 264 2.98 10.81 -16.88
N LYS A 265 3.83 11.87 -16.80
CA LYS A 265 4.35 12.58 -17.95
C LYS A 265 5.57 11.90 -18.56
N ASN A 266 6.48 11.46 -17.73
CA ASN A 266 7.79 10.93 -18.09
C ASN A 266 8.08 9.57 -17.44
N PRO A 267 7.25 8.52 -17.65
CA PRO A 267 7.51 7.20 -17.07
C PRO A 267 8.83 6.62 -17.61
N LEU A 268 9.68 6.16 -16.73
CA LEU A 268 11.00 5.61 -17.05
C LEU A 268 10.92 4.12 -17.34
N HIS A 269 10.28 3.34 -16.45
CA HIS A 269 10.25 1.90 -16.56
C HIS A 269 9.25 1.41 -17.64
N PRO A 270 9.61 0.46 -18.51
CA PRO A 270 8.70 -0.04 -19.56
C PRO A 270 7.36 -0.56 -19.02
N TYR A 271 7.34 -1.20 -17.86
CA TYR A 271 6.10 -1.65 -17.23
C TYR A 271 5.18 -0.49 -16.85
N THR A 272 5.71 0.60 -16.32
CA THR A 272 4.94 1.81 -16.00
C THR A 272 4.31 2.40 -17.26
N LYS A 273 5.07 2.46 -18.37
CA LYS A 273 4.55 2.91 -19.68
C LYS A 273 3.36 2.06 -20.13
N THR A 274 3.44 0.76 -19.92
CA THR A 274 2.34 -0.17 -20.25
C THR A 274 1.12 0.08 -19.38
N LEU A 275 1.29 0.19 -18.06
CA LEU A 275 0.17 0.48 -17.14
C LEU A 275 -0.51 1.80 -17.52
N LEU A 276 0.26 2.85 -17.77
CA LEU A 276 -0.26 4.15 -18.19
C LEU A 276 -0.97 4.10 -19.53
N SER A 277 -0.50 3.27 -20.47
CA SER A 277 -1.14 3.11 -21.78
C SER A 277 -2.53 2.45 -21.70
N ALA A 278 -2.80 1.72 -20.62
CA ALA A 278 -4.08 1.05 -20.39
C ALA A 278 -5.13 1.95 -19.70
N VAL A 279 -4.73 3.12 -19.15
CA VAL A 279 -5.64 4.07 -18.51
C VAL A 279 -6.57 4.68 -19.56
N PRO A 280 -7.91 4.59 -19.41
CA PRO A 280 -8.85 5.23 -20.31
C PRO A 280 -8.69 6.76 -20.33
N VAL A 281 -8.73 7.35 -21.52
CA VAL A 281 -8.77 8.81 -21.67
C VAL A 281 -10.20 9.22 -22.03
N PRO A 282 -10.79 10.19 -21.32
CA PRO A 282 -12.17 10.60 -21.57
C PRO A 282 -12.40 11.21 -22.94
N ASP A 283 -11.34 11.75 -23.58
CA ASP A 283 -11.41 12.34 -24.92
C ASP A 283 -11.41 11.25 -26.01
N PRO A 284 -12.51 11.09 -26.80
CA PRO A 284 -12.61 10.08 -27.84
C PRO A 284 -11.57 10.25 -28.97
N GLU A 285 -11.13 11.46 -29.30
CA GLU A 285 -10.16 11.71 -30.36
C GLU A 285 -8.75 11.29 -29.91
N VAL A 286 -8.36 11.68 -28.71
CA VAL A 286 -7.10 11.26 -28.08
C VAL A 286 -7.09 9.76 -27.85
N SER A 287 -8.20 9.16 -27.41
CA SER A 287 -8.34 7.73 -27.18
C SER A 287 -8.15 6.90 -28.46
N ARG A 288 -8.65 7.37 -29.63
CA ARG A 288 -8.45 6.70 -30.93
C ARG A 288 -7.02 6.73 -31.44
N GLN A 289 -6.27 7.78 -31.12
CA GLN A 289 -4.87 7.94 -31.54
C GLN A 289 -3.90 7.20 -30.63
N ARG A 290 -4.32 6.87 -29.41
CA ARG A 290 -3.46 6.24 -28.40
C ARG A 290 -3.32 4.74 -28.65
N GLN A 291 -2.11 4.29 -28.90
CA GLN A 291 -1.80 2.87 -29.02
C GLN A 291 -1.65 2.26 -27.62
N ARG A 292 -2.52 1.33 -27.27
CA ARG A 292 -2.37 0.51 -26.07
C ARG A 292 -1.19 -0.44 -26.24
N ILE A 293 -0.25 -0.40 -25.28
CA ILE A 293 0.86 -1.37 -25.24
C ILE A 293 0.32 -2.66 -24.63
N VAL A 294 0.23 -3.73 -25.42
CA VAL A 294 -0.19 -5.05 -24.95
C VAL A 294 1.07 -5.81 -24.53
N LEU A 295 1.10 -6.25 -23.27
CA LEU A 295 2.17 -7.12 -22.80
C LEU A 295 1.92 -8.55 -23.27
N GLU A 296 2.91 -9.16 -23.89
CA GLU A 296 2.89 -10.55 -24.26
C GLU A 296 3.37 -11.44 -23.09
N GLY A 297 2.82 -12.64 -23.00
CA GLY A 297 3.17 -13.65 -21.99
C GLY A 297 2.47 -13.47 -20.63
N ASP A 298 2.50 -14.54 -19.86
CA ASP A 298 1.89 -14.63 -18.54
C ASP A 298 2.76 -13.98 -17.47
N ILE A 299 2.12 -13.60 -16.34
CA ILE A 299 2.83 -13.13 -15.15
C ILE A 299 3.61 -14.31 -14.55
N PRO A 300 4.93 -14.19 -14.38
CA PRO A 300 5.72 -15.26 -13.78
C PRO A 300 5.28 -15.57 -12.35
N SER A 301 5.51 -16.80 -11.92
CA SER A 301 5.17 -17.22 -10.57
C SER A 301 6.04 -16.50 -9.51
N PRO A 302 5.46 -15.94 -8.47
CA PRO A 302 6.23 -15.34 -7.37
C PRO A 302 6.95 -16.38 -6.49
N MET A 303 6.67 -17.67 -6.68
CA MET A 303 7.44 -18.77 -6.04
C MET A 303 8.77 -19.01 -6.75
N HIS A 304 8.79 -18.82 -8.06
CA HIS A 304 9.95 -19.02 -8.93
C HIS A 304 10.11 -17.81 -9.84
N PRO A 305 10.44 -16.62 -9.26
CA PRO A 305 10.59 -15.42 -10.07
C PRO A 305 11.76 -15.58 -11.05
N PRO A 306 11.71 -14.91 -12.21
CA PRO A 306 12.79 -14.91 -13.17
C PRO A 306 14.09 -14.41 -12.55
N LYS A 307 15.24 -14.95 -12.97
CA LYS A 307 16.56 -14.42 -12.64
C LYS A 307 16.70 -13.01 -13.24
N GLY A 308 17.53 -12.17 -12.64
CA GLY A 308 17.73 -10.79 -13.09
C GLY A 308 16.51 -9.89 -12.92
N CYS A 309 16.25 -9.05 -13.91
CA CYS A 309 15.08 -8.16 -13.91
C CYS A 309 13.78 -8.98 -13.93
N ARG A 310 12.92 -8.85 -12.95
CA ARG A 310 11.67 -9.64 -12.83
C ARG A 310 10.70 -9.40 -13.98
N PHE A 311 10.82 -8.26 -14.68
CA PHE A 311 9.97 -7.90 -15.81
C PHE A 311 10.53 -8.36 -17.17
N HIS A 312 11.78 -8.88 -17.26
CA HIS A 312 12.45 -9.16 -18.54
C HIS A 312 11.66 -10.12 -19.47
N THR A 313 10.91 -11.06 -18.91
CA THR A 313 10.13 -12.04 -19.68
C THR A 313 8.96 -11.42 -20.46
N ARG A 314 8.52 -10.23 -20.06
CA ARG A 314 7.41 -9.48 -20.68
C ARG A 314 7.85 -8.11 -21.23
N CYS A 315 9.13 -7.78 -21.06
CA CYS A 315 9.66 -6.47 -21.48
C CYS A 315 10.02 -6.52 -22.99
N PRO A 316 9.41 -5.66 -23.83
CA PRO A 316 9.74 -5.63 -25.26
C PRO A 316 11.17 -5.13 -25.55
N TYR A 317 11.82 -4.54 -24.56
CA TYR A 317 13.17 -3.97 -24.64
C TYR A 317 14.21 -4.78 -23.85
N ALA A 318 13.89 -6.03 -23.48
CA ALA A 318 14.78 -6.86 -22.67
C ALA A 318 16.11 -7.14 -23.40
N THR A 319 17.21 -6.96 -22.67
CA THR A 319 18.58 -7.29 -23.10
C THR A 319 19.09 -8.52 -22.34
N ASP A 320 20.23 -9.07 -22.72
CA ASP A 320 20.83 -10.19 -22.00
C ASP A 320 21.20 -9.81 -20.57
N LYS A 321 21.66 -8.58 -20.33
CA LYS A 321 21.89 -8.06 -18.97
C LYS A 321 20.65 -8.15 -18.09
N CYS A 322 19.46 -7.94 -18.65
CA CYS A 322 18.20 -8.06 -17.92
C CYS A 322 17.89 -9.50 -17.46
N LYS A 323 18.43 -10.51 -18.15
CA LYS A 323 18.27 -11.92 -17.78
C LYS A 323 19.24 -12.35 -16.67
N GLU A 324 20.40 -11.71 -16.60
CA GLU A 324 21.52 -12.10 -15.73
C GLU A 324 21.52 -11.35 -14.40
N ALA A 325 21.26 -10.03 -14.41
CA ALA A 325 21.40 -9.17 -13.25
C ALA A 325 20.09 -8.47 -12.86
N VAL A 326 19.88 -8.33 -11.55
CA VAL A 326 18.80 -7.51 -11.00
C VAL A 326 19.17 -6.03 -11.17
N PRO A 327 18.30 -5.20 -11.79
CA PRO A 327 18.59 -3.77 -11.90
C PRO A 327 18.53 -3.11 -10.52
N GLU A 328 19.48 -2.23 -10.25
CA GLU A 328 19.51 -1.43 -9.04
C GLU A 328 18.36 -0.41 -9.06
N PHE A 329 17.65 -0.27 -7.93
CA PHE A 329 16.66 0.78 -7.74
C PHE A 329 17.37 2.06 -7.33
N LYS A 330 17.56 2.98 -8.26
CA LYS A 330 18.32 4.22 -8.06
C LYS A 330 17.60 5.45 -8.59
N GLU A 331 18.02 6.61 -8.12
CA GLU A 331 17.52 7.90 -8.58
C GLU A 331 18.14 8.26 -9.93
N HIS A 332 17.31 8.50 -10.95
CA HIS A 332 17.70 8.89 -12.29
C HIS A 332 17.48 10.37 -12.59
N ALA A 333 16.52 10.98 -11.89
CA ALA A 333 16.28 12.41 -11.86
C ALA A 333 15.82 12.79 -10.44
N PRO A 334 15.92 14.06 -10.02
CA PRO A 334 15.51 14.49 -8.69
C PRO A 334 14.11 14.01 -8.34
N GLY A 335 13.99 13.15 -7.29
CA GLY A 335 12.73 12.57 -6.87
C GLY A 335 12.16 11.47 -7.77
N HIS A 336 12.91 10.98 -8.77
CA HIS A 336 12.47 9.95 -9.70
C HIS A 336 13.40 8.73 -9.69
N TRP A 337 12.98 7.66 -9.07
CA TRP A 337 13.71 6.39 -8.92
C TRP A 337 13.15 5.32 -9.85
N ALA A 338 14.03 4.52 -10.42
CA ALA A 338 13.63 3.38 -11.24
C ALA A 338 14.66 2.24 -11.19
N ALA A 339 14.18 1.00 -11.35
CA ALA A 339 14.99 -0.20 -11.46
C ALA A 339 14.98 -0.73 -12.90
N CYS A 340 15.79 -0.15 -13.78
CA CYS A 340 15.81 -0.56 -15.19
C CYS A 340 17.21 -0.43 -15.80
N HIS A 341 17.70 -1.50 -16.46
CA HIS A 341 19.01 -1.49 -17.15
C HIS A 341 19.06 -0.60 -18.39
N LEU A 342 17.91 -0.19 -18.94
CA LEU A 342 17.85 0.72 -20.09
C LEU A 342 18.21 2.17 -19.73
N LEU A 343 18.30 2.46 -18.44
CA LEU A 343 18.59 3.82 -17.93
C LEU A 343 20.07 4.02 -17.54
N GLY A 344 20.90 3.01 -17.78
CA GLY A 344 22.33 3.03 -17.51
C GLY A 344 22.74 2.43 -16.17
#